data_bf73885dde21618a4abc2b06435c023f
#
_entry.id   bf73885dde21618a4abc2b06435c023f
#
_cell.length_a   1.000
_cell.length_b   1.000
_cell.length_c   1.000
_cell.angle_alpha   90.00
_cell.angle_beta   90.00
_cell.angle_gamma   90.00
#
_symmetry.space_group_name_H-M   'P 1'
#
loop_
_entity.id
_entity.type
_entity.pdbx_description
1 polymer ?
#
loop_
_entity_poly.entity_id
_entity_poly.type
_entity_poly.pdbx_seq_one_letter_code
_entity_poly.pdbx_strand_id
1 'polypeptide(L)'
;MTKKVFISQPMNGLSNIEILAVRNRIKDKFESTGWTVLESYFGNDFENSNVPNKGLLYLGESLKLMAQADLVYFCKGWEKARGCVIERQAADAYGIECVFEK
;
A
#
# COMPACT_ATOMS: atom_id res chain seq x y z
N MET A 1 -21.93 6.09 -1.39
CA MET A 1 -20.94 4.99 -1.40
C MET A 1 -19.63 5.50 -0.85
N THR A 2 -19.00 4.69 -0.01
CA THR A 2 -17.72 5.05 0.60
C THR A 2 -16.59 4.85 -0.39
N LYS A 3 -15.74 5.87 -0.55
CA LYS A 3 -14.54 5.75 -1.36
C LYS A 3 -13.45 5.01 -0.59
N LYS A 4 -12.66 4.23 -1.32
CA LYS A 4 -11.62 3.39 -0.75
C LYS A 4 -10.25 3.85 -1.21
N VAL A 5 -9.31 3.96 -0.27
CA VAL A 5 -7.93 4.33 -0.56
C VAL A 5 -6.99 3.19 -0.22
N PHE A 6 -6.05 2.94 -1.13
CA PHE A 6 -4.95 2.01 -0.93
C PHE A 6 -3.69 2.83 -0.63
N ILE A 7 -3.03 2.51 0.49
CA ILE A 7 -1.79 3.19 0.90
C ILE A 7 -0.61 2.38 0.42
N SER A 8 0.20 2.96 -0.46
CA SER A 8 1.44 2.36 -0.95
C SER A 8 2.59 2.94 -0.13
N GLN A 9 3.25 2.10 0.64
CA GLN A 9 4.17 2.51 1.69
C GLN A 9 5.50 1.78 1.58
N PRO A 10 6.64 2.50 1.55
CA PRO A 10 7.94 1.85 1.62
C PRO A 10 8.12 1.14 2.96
N MET A 11 8.59 -0.11 2.93
CA MET A 11 8.72 -0.92 4.14
C MET A 11 10.13 -1.48 4.33
N ASN A 12 10.92 -1.54 3.27
CA ASN A 12 12.23 -2.16 3.31
C ASN A 12 13.16 -1.40 4.25
N GLY A 13 13.79 -2.12 5.19
CA GLY A 13 14.71 -1.53 6.15
C GLY A 13 14.03 -0.86 7.34
N LEU A 14 12.71 -0.93 7.44
CA LEU A 14 11.96 -0.33 8.55
C LEU A 14 11.40 -1.40 9.48
N SER A 15 11.31 -1.07 10.78
CA SER A 15 10.67 -1.95 11.74
C SER A 15 9.15 -1.88 11.60
N ASN A 16 8.45 -2.88 12.16
CA ASN A 16 6.98 -2.87 12.17
C ASN A 16 6.43 -1.62 12.87
N ILE A 17 7.10 -1.19 13.95
CA ILE A 17 6.67 0.01 14.69
C ILE A 17 6.76 1.25 13.81
N GLU A 18 7.87 1.39 13.07
CA GLU A 18 8.05 2.53 12.15
C GLU A 18 7.03 2.52 11.02
N ILE A 19 6.78 1.35 10.44
CA ILE A 19 5.81 1.17 9.36
C ILE A 19 4.42 1.55 9.86
N LEU A 20 4.01 1.03 11.01
CA LEU A 20 2.68 1.27 11.56
C LEU A 20 2.49 2.73 12.00
N ALA A 21 3.55 3.39 12.48
CA ALA A 21 3.46 4.80 12.85
C ALA A 21 3.10 5.68 11.65
N VAL A 22 3.77 5.47 10.52
CA VAL A 22 3.48 6.19 9.28
C VAL A 22 2.08 5.85 8.78
N ARG A 23 1.76 4.56 8.76
CA ARG A 23 0.47 4.08 8.26
C ARG A 23 -0.69 4.65 9.05
N ASN A 24 -0.60 4.61 10.39
CA ASN A 24 -1.68 5.08 11.25
C ASN A 24 -1.91 6.59 11.10
N ARG A 25 -0.84 7.36 10.92
CA ARG A 25 -0.95 8.81 10.68
C ARG A 25 -1.74 9.10 9.42
N ILE A 26 -1.44 8.39 8.34
CA ILE A 26 -2.10 8.59 7.05
C ILE A 26 -3.53 8.04 7.08
N LYS A 27 -3.70 6.88 7.69
CA LYS A 27 -5.01 6.24 7.85
C LYS A 27 -5.98 7.17 8.57
N ASP A 28 -5.54 7.77 9.69
CA ASP A 28 -6.37 8.69 10.46
C ASP A 28 -6.81 9.89 9.62
N LYS A 29 -5.93 10.43 8.80
CA LYS A 29 -6.25 11.56 7.93
C LYS A 29 -7.36 11.20 6.94
N PHE A 30 -7.25 10.03 6.31
CA PHE A 30 -8.27 9.61 5.34
C PHE A 30 -9.58 9.27 6.03
N GLU A 31 -9.53 8.54 7.13
CA GLU A 31 -10.74 8.12 7.83
C GLU A 31 -11.50 9.33 8.40
N SER A 32 -10.80 10.37 8.83
CA SER A 32 -11.42 11.58 9.34
C SER A 32 -12.23 12.34 8.28
N THR A 33 -11.96 12.07 7.00
CA THR A 33 -12.69 12.69 5.89
C THR A 33 -13.61 11.70 5.17
N GLY A 34 -13.90 10.57 5.79
CA GLY A 34 -14.92 9.62 5.31
C GLY A 34 -14.43 8.54 4.37
N TRP A 35 -13.11 8.43 4.16
CA TRP A 35 -12.56 7.36 3.31
C TRP A 35 -12.49 6.04 4.09
N THR A 36 -12.65 4.94 3.38
CA THR A 36 -12.30 3.62 3.91
C THR A 36 -10.87 3.30 3.49
N VAL A 37 -10.01 2.98 4.45
CA VAL A 37 -8.62 2.62 4.17
C VAL A 37 -8.53 1.11 4.01
N LEU A 38 -8.05 0.65 2.85
CA LEU A 38 -7.84 -0.77 2.59
C LEU A 38 -6.67 -1.28 3.44
N GLU A 39 -6.82 -2.48 4.00
CA GLU A 39 -5.82 -3.06 4.90
C GLU A 39 -4.68 -3.69 4.09
N SER A 40 -3.76 -2.85 3.62
CA SER A 40 -2.66 -3.26 2.75
C SER A 40 -1.36 -3.59 3.49
N TYR A 41 -1.36 -3.56 4.82
CA TYR A 41 -0.23 -4.00 5.61
C TYR A 41 -0.47 -5.43 6.09
N PHE A 42 0.30 -6.36 5.56
CA PHE A 42 0.12 -7.79 5.84
C PHE A 42 1.05 -8.31 6.95
N GLY A 43 1.99 -7.49 7.41
CA GLY A 43 2.94 -7.93 8.45
C GLY A 43 3.68 -9.19 8.02
N ASN A 44 3.54 -10.25 8.81
CA ASN A 44 4.21 -11.53 8.55
C ASN A 44 3.23 -12.60 8.04
N ASP A 45 2.09 -12.20 7.47
CA ASP A 45 0.99 -13.10 7.11
C ASP A 45 1.42 -14.24 6.17
N PHE A 46 2.39 -13.98 5.28
CA PHE A 46 2.80 -14.96 4.26
C PHE A 46 4.19 -15.54 4.50
N GLU A 47 4.78 -15.31 5.70
CA GLU A 47 6.15 -15.75 5.98
C GLU A 47 6.32 -17.28 5.96
N ASN A 48 5.25 -18.01 6.28
CA ASN A 48 5.27 -19.47 6.30
C ASN A 48 4.88 -20.10 4.96
N SER A 49 4.67 -19.29 3.93
CA SER A 49 4.32 -19.80 2.61
C SER A 49 5.50 -20.51 1.95
N ASN A 50 5.20 -21.60 1.24
CA ASN A 50 6.23 -22.41 0.55
C ASN A 50 6.47 -21.94 -0.88
N VAL A 51 6.58 -20.64 -1.08
CA VAL A 51 6.84 -20.09 -2.41
C VAL A 51 8.28 -19.59 -2.50
N PRO A 52 8.93 -19.72 -3.67
CA PRO A 52 10.31 -19.26 -3.84
C PRO A 52 10.49 -17.76 -3.66
N ASN A 53 9.46 -16.98 -3.97
CA ASN A 53 9.56 -15.51 -3.92
C ASN A 53 8.44 -14.92 -3.10
N LYS A 54 8.68 -14.78 -1.80
CA LYS A 54 7.69 -14.22 -0.87
C LYS A 54 7.42 -12.74 -1.16
N GLY A 55 8.44 -11.99 -1.57
CA GLY A 55 8.26 -10.58 -1.92
C GLY A 55 7.24 -10.40 -3.03
N LEU A 56 7.29 -11.27 -4.03
CA LEU A 56 6.31 -11.23 -5.12
C LEU A 56 4.92 -11.64 -4.64
N LEU A 57 4.84 -12.60 -3.71
CA LEU A 57 3.56 -13.00 -3.12
C LEU A 57 2.91 -11.83 -2.39
N TYR A 58 3.67 -11.11 -1.55
CA TYR A 58 3.16 -9.92 -0.88
C TYR A 58 2.68 -8.88 -1.88
N LEU A 59 3.46 -8.64 -2.93
CA LEU A 59 3.08 -7.68 -3.97
C LEU A 59 1.80 -8.12 -4.68
N GLY A 60 1.67 -9.41 -4.99
CA GLY A 60 0.46 -9.95 -5.62
C GLY A 60 -0.78 -9.72 -4.78
N GLU A 61 -0.68 -9.93 -3.47
CA GLU A 61 -1.80 -9.67 -2.56
C GLU A 61 -2.12 -8.18 -2.48
N SER A 62 -1.10 -7.32 -2.52
CA SER A 62 -1.31 -5.87 -2.58
C SER A 62 -2.05 -5.46 -3.85
N LEU A 63 -1.66 -6.02 -5.00
CA LEU A 63 -2.32 -5.69 -6.26
C LEU A 63 -3.77 -6.16 -6.29
N LYS A 64 -4.07 -7.33 -5.73
CA LYS A 64 -5.45 -7.80 -5.58
C LYS A 64 -6.28 -6.79 -4.79
N LEU A 65 -5.73 -6.33 -3.68
CA LEU A 65 -6.42 -5.37 -2.81
C LEU A 65 -6.59 -4.02 -3.51
N MET A 66 -5.54 -3.59 -4.22
CA MET A 66 -5.55 -2.31 -4.93
C MET A 66 -6.62 -2.26 -6.02
N ALA A 67 -7.06 -3.42 -6.51
CA ALA A 67 -8.15 -3.49 -7.49
C ALA A 67 -9.47 -2.93 -6.95
N GLN A 68 -9.61 -2.82 -5.62
CA GLN A 68 -10.80 -2.24 -5.00
C GLN A 68 -10.68 -0.74 -4.75
N ALA A 69 -9.54 -0.13 -5.05
CA ALA A 69 -9.26 1.24 -4.66
C ALA A 69 -9.83 2.27 -5.65
N ASP A 70 -10.34 3.37 -5.10
CA ASP A 70 -10.68 4.57 -5.86
C ASP A 70 -9.49 5.50 -5.97
N LEU A 71 -8.51 5.37 -5.06
CA LEU A 71 -7.34 6.22 -4.97
C LEU A 71 -6.18 5.40 -4.41
N VAL A 72 -4.98 5.63 -4.95
CA VAL A 72 -3.75 5.10 -4.37
C VAL A 72 -2.93 6.26 -3.85
N TYR A 73 -2.59 6.21 -2.57
CA TYR A 73 -1.78 7.21 -1.90
C TYR A 73 -0.37 6.67 -1.70
N PHE A 74 0.60 7.34 -2.30
CA PHE A 74 2.01 6.94 -2.22
C PHE A 74 2.73 7.72 -1.14
N CYS A 75 3.25 7.00 -0.16
CA CYS A 75 3.98 7.59 0.95
C CYS A 75 5.35 8.08 0.50
N LYS A 76 5.90 9.04 1.23
CA LYS A 76 7.22 9.61 0.96
C LYS A 76 8.27 8.52 0.85
N GLY A 77 9.11 8.60 -0.18
CA GLY A 77 10.14 7.60 -0.45
C GLY A 77 9.70 6.46 -1.35
N TRP A 78 8.48 6.51 -1.88
CA TRP A 78 7.93 5.43 -2.71
C TRP A 78 8.80 5.14 -3.94
N GLU A 79 9.48 6.15 -4.50
CA GLU A 79 10.29 6.00 -5.72
C GLU A 79 11.47 5.05 -5.53
N LYS A 80 11.89 4.85 -4.27
CA LYS A 80 13.02 3.99 -3.93
C LYS A 80 12.59 2.60 -3.50
N ALA A 81 11.28 2.34 -3.44
CA ALA A 81 10.72 1.07 -3.01
C ALA A 81 10.17 0.33 -4.22
N ARG A 82 10.75 -0.84 -4.53
CA ARG A 82 10.40 -1.62 -5.72
C ARG A 82 8.90 -1.89 -5.81
N GLY A 83 8.30 -2.34 -4.71
CA GLY A 83 6.87 -2.65 -4.69
C GLY A 83 6.00 -1.43 -4.97
N CYS A 84 6.36 -0.28 -4.38
CA CYS A 84 5.64 0.97 -4.62
C CYS A 84 5.73 1.40 -6.08
N VAL A 85 6.91 1.26 -6.70
CA VAL A 85 7.10 1.60 -8.11
C VAL A 85 6.21 0.73 -9.00
N ILE A 86 6.14 -0.56 -8.72
CA ILE A 86 5.29 -1.48 -9.49
C ILE A 86 3.82 -1.14 -9.26
N GLU A 87 3.42 -0.82 -8.03
CA GLU A 87 2.05 -0.41 -7.73
C GLU A 87 1.70 0.88 -8.47
N ARG A 88 2.64 1.82 -8.58
CA ARG A 88 2.43 3.04 -9.36
C ARG A 88 2.20 2.74 -10.84
N GLN A 89 3.01 1.85 -11.41
CA GLN A 89 2.87 1.43 -12.79
C GLN A 89 1.51 0.77 -13.03
N ALA A 90 1.09 -0.09 -12.10
CA ALA A 90 -0.22 -0.75 -12.20
C ALA A 90 -1.37 0.26 -12.10
N ALA A 91 -1.28 1.19 -11.15
CA ALA A 91 -2.33 2.20 -10.99
C ALA A 91 -2.45 3.06 -12.25
N ASP A 92 -1.32 3.48 -12.82
CA ASP A 92 -1.33 4.26 -14.05
C ASP A 92 -1.92 3.48 -15.22
N ALA A 93 -1.52 2.22 -15.36
CA ALA A 93 -1.96 1.38 -16.47
C ALA A 93 -3.47 1.12 -16.43
N TYR A 94 -4.05 1.06 -15.23
CA TYR A 94 -5.47 0.74 -15.06
C TYR A 94 -6.32 1.94 -14.66
N GLY A 95 -5.75 3.15 -14.74
CA GLY A 95 -6.53 4.38 -14.59
C GLY A 95 -6.97 4.71 -13.19
N ILE A 96 -6.26 4.22 -12.16
CA ILE A 96 -6.57 4.57 -10.78
C ILE A 96 -5.85 5.88 -10.44
N GLU A 97 -6.58 6.82 -9.84
CA GLU A 97 -6.02 8.10 -9.43
C GLU A 97 -4.93 7.91 -8.38
N CYS A 98 -3.83 8.65 -8.52
CA CYS A 98 -2.69 8.57 -7.61
C CYS A 98 -2.43 9.93 -6.95
N VAL A 99 -2.14 9.89 -5.65
CA VAL A 99 -1.75 11.08 -4.87
C VAL A 99 -0.44 10.74 -4.14
N PHE A 100 0.41 11.72 -3.98
CA PHE A 100 1.76 11.51 -3.44
C PHE A 100 1.97 12.38 -2.21
N GLU A 101 2.53 11.80 -1.17
CA GLU A 101 2.93 12.53 0.03
C GLU A 101 4.09 13.46 -0.33
N LYS A 102 3.99 14.71 0.11
CA LYS A 102 5.04 15.72 -0.13
C LYS A 102 6.10 15.73 0.94
#